data_4e4304eaecd4d2d9f70353b15a3c30ec
#
_entry.id   4e4304eaecd4d2d9f70353b15a3c30ec
#
_cell.length_a   1.000
_cell.length_b   1.000
_cell.length_c   1.000
_cell.angle_alpha   90.00
_cell.angle_beta   90.00
_cell.angle_gamma   90.00
#
_symmetry.space_group_name_H-M   'P 1'
#
loop_
_entity.id
_entity.type
_entity.pdbx_description
1 polymer ?
#
loop_
_entity_poly.entity_id
_entity_poly.type
_entity_poly.pdbx_seq_one_letter_code
_entity_poly.pdbx_strand_id
1 'polypeptide(L)'
;GEPLAQPAAIQLMQRLCDAGYQVSLETGGAMPIDDVDDRVSIVLDLKTPASGECDRNLLANVPLLRPKDQVKFVICDRGDYEWSKAQVHMHDLGSRVDDILFSPSYEELAPALLAQWVLEDRLKVRMQLQLHKQIWGDEKGV
;
A
#
# COMPACT_ATOMS: atom_id res chain seq x y z
N GLY A 1 -4.92 11.56 -5.99
CA GLY A 1 -4.94 10.85 -7.26
C GLY A 1 -3.68 10.00 -7.46
N GLU A 2 -3.61 9.25 -8.56
CA GLU A 2 -2.45 8.40 -8.87
C GLU A 2 -1.26 9.25 -9.36
N PRO A 3 -0.13 9.30 -8.63
CA PRO A 3 1.01 10.13 -9.02
C PRO A 3 1.62 9.70 -10.36
N LEU A 4 1.72 8.39 -10.62
CA LEU A 4 2.32 7.85 -11.84
C LEU A 4 1.50 8.14 -13.11
N ALA A 5 0.24 8.54 -12.98
CA ALA A 5 -0.55 9.05 -14.11
C ALA A 5 -0.14 10.47 -14.53
N GLN A 6 0.71 11.15 -13.75
CA GLN A 6 1.23 12.48 -14.08
C GLN A 6 2.57 12.35 -14.81
N PRO A 7 2.69 12.82 -16.06
CA PRO A 7 3.91 12.61 -16.86
C PRO A 7 5.20 13.17 -16.22
N ALA A 8 5.07 14.22 -15.40
CA ALA A 8 6.22 14.84 -14.73
C ALA A 8 6.61 14.19 -13.40
N ALA A 9 5.84 13.21 -12.88
CA ALA A 9 6.08 12.67 -11.54
C ALA A 9 7.44 11.96 -11.44
N ILE A 10 7.80 11.15 -12.43
CA ILE A 10 9.08 10.43 -12.48
C ILE A 10 10.26 11.43 -12.42
N GLN A 11 10.25 12.45 -13.29
CA GLN A 11 11.30 13.46 -13.30
C GLN A 11 11.35 14.27 -12.01
N LEU A 12 10.20 14.59 -11.41
CA LEU A 12 10.13 15.30 -10.14
C LEU A 12 10.78 14.49 -9.02
N MET A 13 10.42 13.20 -8.89
CA MET A 13 10.99 12.31 -7.88
C MET A 13 12.52 12.21 -8.04
N GLN A 14 13.01 12.02 -9.27
CA GLN A 14 14.44 11.96 -9.57
C GLN A 14 15.15 13.26 -9.14
N ARG A 15 14.62 14.42 -9.52
CA ARG A 15 15.20 15.73 -9.15
C ARG A 15 15.21 15.97 -7.64
N LEU A 16 14.19 15.52 -6.92
CA LEU A 16 14.14 15.59 -5.47
C LEU A 16 15.23 14.69 -4.84
N CYS A 17 15.40 13.47 -5.34
CA CYS A 17 16.48 12.59 -4.90
C CYS A 17 17.86 13.20 -5.20
N ASP A 18 18.06 13.82 -6.37
CA ASP A 18 19.30 14.50 -6.74
C ASP A 18 19.63 15.69 -5.82
N ALA A 19 18.59 16.35 -5.33
CA ALA A 19 18.69 17.43 -4.34
C ALA A 19 18.87 16.94 -2.89
N GLY A 20 18.96 15.62 -2.67
CA GLY A 20 19.21 15.01 -1.36
C GLY A 20 17.97 14.80 -0.49
N TYR A 21 16.77 14.95 -1.04
CA TYR A 21 15.53 14.64 -0.32
C TYR A 21 15.29 13.13 -0.25
N GLN A 22 14.71 12.68 0.85
CA GLN A 22 14.09 11.36 0.93
C GLN A 22 12.71 11.43 0.29
N VAL A 23 12.49 10.61 -0.73
CA VAL A 23 11.25 10.61 -1.52
C VAL A 23 10.49 9.32 -1.27
N SER A 24 9.20 9.44 -1.01
CA SER A 24 8.27 8.31 -0.93
C SER A 24 7.17 8.47 -1.97
N LEU A 25 6.85 7.38 -2.66
CA LEU A 25 5.76 7.29 -3.63
C LEU A 25 4.66 6.37 -3.08
N GLU A 26 3.46 6.92 -2.87
CA GLU A 26 2.26 6.09 -2.68
C GLU A 26 1.56 5.92 -4.03
N THR A 27 1.38 4.69 -4.47
CA THR A 27 0.70 4.36 -5.74
C THR A 27 -0.34 3.28 -5.55
N GLY A 28 -1.46 3.41 -6.25
CA GLY A 28 -2.54 2.42 -6.27
C GLY A 28 -2.20 1.13 -7.04
N GLY A 29 -0.98 1.01 -7.58
CA GLY A 29 -0.50 -0.21 -8.22
C GLY A 29 -1.06 -0.53 -9.59
N ALA A 30 -1.86 0.37 -10.18
CA ALA A 30 -2.42 0.20 -11.53
C ALA A 30 -1.47 0.63 -12.66
N MET A 31 -0.39 1.35 -12.32
CA MET A 31 0.62 1.83 -13.25
C MET A 31 1.95 1.10 -13.01
N PRO A 32 2.79 0.93 -14.06
CA PRO A 32 4.11 0.32 -13.90
C PRO A 32 5.04 1.19 -13.04
N ILE A 33 5.91 0.55 -12.26
CA ILE A 33 6.87 1.21 -11.35
C ILE A 33 8.32 1.06 -11.82
N ASP A 34 8.57 0.43 -12.94
CA ASP A 34 9.90 0.11 -13.46
C ASP A 34 10.77 1.34 -13.78
N ASP A 35 10.16 2.48 -14.11
CA ASP A 35 10.86 3.75 -14.36
C ASP A 35 11.07 4.59 -13.09
N VAL A 36 10.61 4.14 -11.91
CA VAL A 36 10.79 4.88 -10.66
C VAL A 36 12.24 4.77 -10.18
N ASP A 37 12.85 5.93 -9.86
CA ASP A 37 14.23 6.00 -9.37
C ASP A 37 14.44 5.08 -8.15
N ASP A 38 15.53 4.34 -8.17
CA ASP A 38 15.89 3.36 -7.14
C ASP A 38 16.00 3.93 -5.72
N ARG A 39 16.17 5.24 -5.59
CA ARG A 39 16.24 5.94 -4.29
C ARG A 39 14.87 6.22 -3.68
N VAL A 40 13.82 6.20 -4.49
CA VAL A 40 12.43 6.41 -4.02
C VAL A 40 11.96 5.18 -3.24
N SER A 41 11.34 5.37 -2.09
CA SER A 41 10.65 4.31 -1.36
C SER A 41 9.21 4.21 -1.84
N ILE A 42 8.79 3.02 -2.25
CA ILE A 42 7.46 2.79 -2.82
C ILE A 42 6.54 2.19 -1.75
N VAL A 43 5.36 2.75 -1.61
CA VAL A 43 4.22 2.16 -0.91
C VAL A 43 3.22 1.71 -1.97
N LEU A 44 3.20 0.42 -2.26
CA LEU A 44 2.30 -0.20 -3.23
C LEU A 44 0.98 -0.56 -2.55
N ASP A 45 -0.10 0.18 -2.84
CA ASP A 45 -1.44 -0.06 -2.30
C ASP A 45 -2.18 -1.06 -3.20
N LEU A 46 -2.09 -2.35 -2.87
CA LEU A 46 -2.82 -3.41 -3.58
C LEU A 46 -4.30 -3.35 -3.20
N LYS A 47 -5.13 -3.10 -4.19
CA LYS A 47 -6.57 -2.93 -4.03
C LYS A 47 -7.25 -4.26 -3.75
N THR A 48 -8.02 -4.29 -2.66
CA THR A 48 -8.79 -5.44 -2.21
C THR A 48 -10.10 -5.59 -3.00
N PRO A 49 -10.76 -6.76 -2.97
CA PRO A 49 -12.00 -6.99 -3.71
C PRO A 49 -13.12 -5.98 -3.39
N ALA A 50 -13.33 -5.64 -2.11
CA ALA A 50 -14.38 -4.70 -1.70
C ALA A 50 -14.15 -3.27 -2.23
N SER A 51 -12.92 -2.91 -2.60
CA SER A 51 -12.64 -1.61 -3.22
C SER A 51 -13.26 -1.45 -4.62
N GLY A 52 -13.63 -2.55 -5.28
CA GLY A 52 -14.08 -2.56 -6.68
C GLY A 52 -12.97 -2.30 -7.72
N GLU A 53 -11.71 -2.11 -7.29
CA GLU A 53 -10.56 -1.79 -8.13
C GLU A 53 -9.50 -2.92 -8.18
N CYS A 54 -9.81 -4.08 -7.58
CA CYS A 54 -8.90 -5.22 -7.46
C CYS A 54 -8.34 -5.69 -8.82
N ASP A 55 -9.16 -5.71 -9.85
CA ASP A 55 -8.77 -6.14 -11.21
C ASP A 55 -7.77 -5.19 -11.89
N ARG A 56 -7.56 -4.00 -11.32
CA ARG A 56 -6.59 -3.01 -11.83
C ARG A 56 -5.21 -3.16 -11.22
N ASN A 57 -5.01 -4.06 -10.26
CA ASN A 57 -3.70 -4.34 -9.70
C ASN A 57 -2.74 -4.88 -10.77
N LEU A 58 -1.69 -4.13 -11.09
CA LEU A 58 -0.63 -4.60 -11.97
C LEU A 58 0.37 -5.45 -11.17
N LEU A 59 0.08 -6.75 -11.04
CA LEU A 59 0.90 -7.66 -10.23
C LEU A 59 2.34 -7.81 -10.73
N ALA A 60 2.63 -7.40 -11.98
CA ALA A 60 3.99 -7.30 -12.50
C ALA A 60 4.88 -6.31 -11.71
N ASN A 61 4.29 -5.40 -10.92
CA ASN A 61 5.01 -4.51 -10.02
C ASN A 61 5.62 -5.25 -8.82
N VAL A 62 4.99 -6.33 -8.36
CA VAL A 62 5.42 -7.03 -7.13
C VAL A 62 6.86 -7.54 -7.18
N PRO A 63 7.33 -8.19 -8.27
CA PRO A 63 8.72 -8.62 -8.39
C PRO A 63 9.76 -7.48 -8.39
N LEU A 64 9.33 -6.24 -8.66
CA LEU A 64 10.20 -5.06 -8.72
C LEU A 64 10.40 -4.40 -7.35
N LEU A 65 9.60 -4.77 -6.35
CA LEU A 65 9.71 -4.24 -4.99
C LEU A 65 11.00 -4.69 -4.31
N ARG A 66 11.50 -3.83 -3.44
CA ARG A 66 12.76 -3.98 -2.70
C ARG A 66 12.49 -3.97 -1.20
N PRO A 67 13.44 -4.39 -0.35
CA PRO A 67 13.25 -4.43 1.11
C PRO A 67 12.76 -3.11 1.71
N LYS A 68 13.22 -1.97 1.23
CA LYS A 68 12.81 -0.63 1.70
C LYS A 68 11.40 -0.21 1.30
N ASP A 69 10.79 -0.92 0.35
CA ASP A 69 9.44 -0.64 -0.13
C ASP A 69 8.41 -1.29 0.80
N GLN A 70 7.17 -0.90 0.65
CA GLN A 70 6.06 -1.39 1.47
C GLN A 70 4.91 -1.85 0.58
N VAL A 71 4.17 -2.86 1.03
CA VAL A 71 2.89 -3.25 0.43
C VAL A 71 1.78 -2.95 1.41
N LYS A 72 0.74 -2.25 0.94
CA LYS A 72 -0.39 -1.83 1.75
C LYS A 72 -1.67 -2.46 1.24
N PHE A 73 -2.54 -2.87 2.17
CA PHE A 73 -3.89 -3.33 1.91
C PHE A 73 -4.87 -2.53 2.77
N VAL A 74 -5.88 -1.92 2.14
CA VAL A 74 -7.01 -1.30 2.83
C VAL A 74 -8.12 -2.31 2.90
N ILE A 75 -8.51 -2.70 4.11
CA ILE A 75 -9.36 -3.85 4.40
C ILE A 75 -10.71 -3.35 4.90
N CYS A 76 -11.78 -3.68 4.17
CA CYS A 76 -13.14 -3.28 4.48
C CYS A 76 -13.89 -4.35 5.28
N ASP A 77 -13.60 -5.62 5.06
CA ASP A 77 -14.30 -6.75 5.68
C ASP A 77 -13.42 -8.00 5.85
N ARG A 78 -14.01 -9.09 6.31
CA ARG A 78 -13.31 -10.38 6.48
C ARG A 78 -12.87 -10.98 5.15
N GLY A 79 -13.63 -10.78 4.07
CA GLY A 79 -13.27 -11.25 2.73
C GLY A 79 -11.99 -10.60 2.23
N ASP A 80 -11.87 -9.28 2.37
CA ASP A 80 -10.65 -8.53 2.05
C ASP A 80 -9.46 -8.99 2.89
N TYR A 81 -9.68 -9.26 4.18
CA TYR A 81 -8.61 -9.77 5.06
C TYR A 81 -8.08 -11.11 4.57
N GLU A 82 -8.95 -12.08 4.29
CA GLU A 82 -8.54 -13.41 3.83
C GLU A 82 -7.87 -13.33 2.44
N TRP A 83 -8.39 -12.49 1.55
CA TRP A 83 -7.78 -12.24 0.25
C TRP A 83 -6.39 -11.64 0.41
N SER A 84 -6.22 -10.59 1.23
CA SER A 84 -4.93 -9.95 1.47
C SER A 84 -3.91 -10.93 2.07
N LYS A 85 -4.33 -11.75 3.03
CA LYS A 85 -3.52 -12.83 3.60
C LYS A 85 -3.06 -13.82 2.53
N ALA A 86 -3.95 -14.18 1.60
CA ALA A 86 -3.60 -15.05 0.48
C ALA A 86 -2.58 -14.38 -0.46
N GLN A 87 -2.70 -13.06 -0.75
CA GLN A 87 -1.72 -12.33 -1.56
C GLN A 87 -0.34 -12.29 -0.88
N VAL A 88 -0.29 -12.06 0.43
CA VAL A 88 0.97 -12.08 1.20
C VAL A 88 1.71 -13.40 0.99
N HIS A 89 1.01 -14.52 1.06
CA HIS A 89 1.60 -15.86 0.87
C HIS A 89 1.91 -16.17 -0.61
N MET A 90 0.97 -15.92 -1.51
CA MET A 90 1.09 -16.25 -2.93
C MET A 90 2.29 -15.55 -3.60
N HIS A 91 2.52 -14.30 -3.21
CA HIS A 91 3.59 -13.48 -3.78
C HIS A 91 4.84 -13.44 -2.89
N ASP A 92 4.87 -14.20 -1.79
CA ASP A 92 5.97 -14.24 -0.82
C ASP A 92 6.41 -12.81 -0.40
N LEU A 93 5.43 -11.95 -0.10
CA LEU A 93 5.69 -10.54 0.17
C LEU A 93 6.62 -10.33 1.36
N GLY A 94 6.54 -11.21 2.37
CA GLY A 94 7.38 -11.13 3.56
C GLY A 94 8.88 -11.35 3.32
N SER A 95 9.28 -11.91 2.15
CA SER A 95 10.68 -12.02 1.75
C SER A 95 11.14 -10.88 0.85
N ARG A 96 10.21 -10.06 0.35
CA ARG A 96 10.48 -8.99 -0.61
C ARG A 96 10.59 -7.62 0.03
N VAL A 97 9.72 -7.33 0.97
CA VAL A 97 9.62 -6.02 1.63
C VAL A 97 9.71 -6.17 3.14
N ASP A 98 10.26 -5.16 3.80
CA ASP A 98 10.40 -5.17 5.27
C ASP A 98 9.04 -4.93 5.96
N ASP A 99 8.12 -4.20 5.30
CA ASP A 99 6.83 -3.84 5.86
C ASP A 99 5.65 -4.21 4.95
N ILE A 100 4.72 -4.98 5.50
CA ILE A 100 3.40 -5.22 4.91
C ILE A 100 2.37 -4.55 5.83
N LEU A 101 1.57 -3.64 5.27
CA LEU A 101 0.65 -2.79 6.00
C LEU A 101 -0.80 -3.27 5.82
N PHE A 102 -1.48 -3.58 6.93
CA PHE A 102 -2.92 -3.81 6.94
C PHE A 102 -3.61 -2.61 7.59
N SER A 103 -4.46 -1.93 6.82
CA SER A 103 -5.15 -0.71 7.23
C SER A 103 -6.67 -0.95 7.21
N PRO A 104 -7.38 -0.79 8.34
CA PRO A 104 -8.83 -0.89 8.30
C PRO A 104 -9.41 0.29 7.52
N SER A 105 -10.38 0.04 6.65
CA SER A 105 -11.14 1.09 5.98
C SER A 105 -11.92 1.89 7.01
N TYR A 106 -11.86 3.21 6.89
CA TYR A 106 -12.50 4.11 7.85
C TYR A 106 -14.01 3.92 7.83
N GLU A 107 -14.62 3.80 9.00
CA GLU A 107 -16.06 3.56 9.24
C GLU A 107 -16.61 2.21 8.73
N GLU A 108 -15.87 1.42 7.95
CA GLU A 108 -16.31 0.12 7.45
C GLU A 108 -15.82 -1.03 8.33
N LEU A 109 -14.56 -0.97 8.79
CA LEU A 109 -13.97 -2.01 9.64
C LEU A 109 -13.43 -1.43 10.95
N ALA A 110 -13.95 -1.91 12.08
CA ALA A 110 -13.43 -1.53 13.39
C ALA A 110 -11.95 -1.94 13.52
N PRO A 111 -11.05 -1.01 13.88
CA PRO A 111 -9.61 -1.30 14.03
C PRO A 111 -9.32 -2.45 14.99
N ALA A 112 -10.08 -2.55 16.10
CA ALA A 112 -9.95 -3.62 17.08
C ALA A 112 -10.22 -5.01 16.48
N LEU A 113 -11.18 -5.10 15.54
CA LEU A 113 -11.53 -6.37 14.89
C LEU A 113 -10.42 -6.81 13.93
N LEU A 114 -9.85 -5.90 13.15
CA LEU A 114 -8.69 -6.20 12.32
C LEU A 114 -7.49 -6.65 13.16
N ALA A 115 -7.21 -5.95 14.26
CA ALA A 115 -6.14 -6.31 15.19
C ALA A 115 -6.33 -7.73 15.75
N GLN A 116 -7.57 -8.08 16.14
CA GLN A 116 -7.91 -9.42 16.61
C GLN A 116 -7.56 -10.48 15.56
N TRP A 117 -7.99 -10.32 14.30
CA TRP A 117 -7.71 -11.27 13.23
C TRP A 117 -6.21 -11.46 12.98
N VAL A 118 -5.45 -10.34 12.96
CA VAL A 118 -3.99 -10.38 12.76
C VAL A 118 -3.30 -11.15 13.90
N LEU A 119 -3.74 -10.95 15.15
CA LEU A 119 -3.19 -11.65 16.33
C LEU A 119 -3.57 -13.14 16.35
N GLU A 120 -4.82 -13.49 16.04
CA GLU A 120 -5.30 -14.88 15.97
C GLU A 120 -4.51 -15.68 14.93
N ASP A 121 -4.29 -15.09 13.75
CA ASP A 121 -3.54 -15.73 12.66
C ASP A 121 -2.01 -15.62 12.83
N ARG A 122 -1.52 -14.87 13.82
CA ARG A 122 -0.08 -14.57 14.01
C ARG A 122 0.59 -14.08 12.74
N LEU A 123 -0.15 -13.28 11.97
CA LEU A 123 0.30 -12.79 10.68
C LEU A 123 1.40 -11.74 10.87
N LYS A 124 2.52 -11.89 10.16
CA LYS A 124 3.65 -10.95 10.22
C LYS A 124 3.37 -9.72 9.34
N VAL A 125 2.48 -8.87 9.82
CA VAL A 125 2.13 -7.59 9.17
C VAL A 125 2.11 -6.48 10.21
N ARG A 126 2.25 -5.24 9.77
CA ARG A 126 2.08 -4.05 10.57
C ARG A 126 0.68 -3.47 10.36
N MET A 127 -0.06 -3.27 11.42
CA MET A 127 -1.34 -2.58 11.35
C MET A 127 -1.11 -1.07 11.32
N GLN A 128 -1.79 -0.37 10.39
CA GLN A 128 -1.70 1.08 10.24
C GLN A 128 -3.09 1.70 10.13
N LEU A 129 -3.36 2.70 10.94
CA LEU A 129 -4.58 3.50 10.82
C LEU A 129 -4.40 4.61 9.77
N GLN A 130 -5.49 5.00 9.12
CA GLN A 130 -5.55 6.19 8.29
C GLN A 130 -5.64 7.42 9.21
N LEU A 131 -4.47 7.92 9.65
CA LEU A 131 -4.40 8.94 10.70
C LEU A 131 -5.15 10.24 10.33
N HIS A 132 -5.07 10.65 9.07
CA HIS A 132 -5.81 11.81 8.57
C HIS A 132 -7.33 11.65 8.77
N LYS A 133 -7.87 10.42 8.57
CA LYS A 133 -9.28 10.13 8.82
C LYS A 133 -9.65 10.19 10.30
N GLN A 134 -8.72 9.81 11.19
CA GLN A 134 -8.92 9.92 12.63
C GLN A 134 -8.92 11.37 13.12
N ILE A 135 -8.16 12.25 12.45
CA ILE A 135 -8.02 13.66 12.84
C ILE A 135 -9.11 14.53 12.20
N TRP A 136 -9.37 14.34 10.91
CA TRP A 136 -10.26 15.23 10.12
C TRP A 136 -11.50 14.53 9.55
N GLY A 137 -11.73 13.25 9.86
CA GLY A 137 -12.87 12.49 9.30
C GLY A 137 -12.75 12.37 7.77
N ASP A 138 -13.87 12.62 7.07
CA ASP A 138 -13.94 12.56 5.60
C ASP A 138 -13.65 13.90 4.90
N GLU A 139 -13.09 14.88 5.61
CA GLU A 139 -12.72 16.16 5.02
C GLU A 139 -11.70 15.95 3.88
N LYS A 140 -11.97 16.55 2.70
CA LYS A 140 -11.12 16.37 1.51
C LYS A 140 -10.04 17.44 1.44
N GLY A 141 -8.82 17.03 1.13
CA GLY A 141 -7.71 17.94 0.88
C GLY A 141 -6.95 18.38 2.13
N VAL A 142 -7.11 17.65 3.23
CA VAL A 142 -6.37 17.85 4.50
C VAL A 142 -5.34 16.77 4.68
#